data_8e875715c6a3efcd1a60ba26b7bfb9f8
#
_entry.id   8e875715c6a3efcd1a60ba26b7bfb9f8
#
_cell.length_a   1.000
_cell.length_b   1.000
_cell.length_c   1.000
_cell.angle_alpha   90.00
_cell.angle_beta   90.00
_cell.angle_gamma   90.00
#
_symmetry.space_group_name_H-M   'P 1'
#
loop_
_entity.id
_entity.type
_entity.pdbx_description
1 polymer ?
#
loop_
_entity_poly.entity_id
_entity_poly.type
_entity_poly.pdbx_seq_one_letter_code
_entity_poly.pdbx_strand_id
1 'polypeptide(L)'
;MDVVEYVLDNGKTLGIDPARVAIGGDSAGGNMAAAISLRLQKKLALQLVLVPVLQIQNWQTIGFMENTLYLNKSINSLDSIVFLTNYLNLPPEYAYQFLLNNHTSSSFKKSKYLDSVDQRKWMPRKYVRTKELWDNLDHKKDFGNEELFRKIEGHLKEPLISPLIADDETLGGLPFTYIMTCGFDFIRDDGIMFHEKLKHLKVDTELAHYPEGFHNALMFPHGPLKMDIGVKIVADIVRILKNKL
;
A
#
# COMPACT_ATOMS: atom_id res chain seq x y z
N MET A 1 2.70 -2.33 -17.55
CA MET A 1 1.46 -1.97 -18.30
C MET A 1 1.35 -2.84 -19.54
N ASP A 2 2.24 -2.74 -20.47
CA ASP A 2 2.21 -3.40 -21.80
C ASP A 2 1.97 -4.91 -21.75
N VAL A 3 2.57 -5.61 -20.78
CA VAL A 3 2.34 -7.08 -20.61
C VAL A 3 0.91 -7.40 -20.26
N VAL A 4 0.29 -6.62 -19.35
CA VAL A 4 -1.10 -6.87 -18.93
C VAL A 4 -2.07 -6.54 -20.07
N GLU A 5 -1.87 -5.44 -20.77
CA GLU A 5 -2.64 -5.06 -21.95
C GLU A 5 -2.48 -6.11 -23.06
N TYR A 6 -1.26 -6.57 -23.31
CA TYR A 6 -1.01 -7.65 -24.26
C TYR A 6 -1.80 -8.93 -23.91
N VAL A 7 -1.82 -9.33 -22.63
CA VAL A 7 -2.57 -10.51 -22.17
C VAL A 7 -4.08 -10.31 -22.36
N LEU A 8 -4.60 -9.11 -22.05
CA LEU A 8 -6.03 -8.81 -22.22
C LEU A 8 -6.42 -8.81 -23.70
N ASP A 9 -5.60 -8.22 -24.56
CA ASP A 9 -5.90 -8.08 -26.01
C ASP A 9 -5.72 -9.40 -26.75
N ASN A 10 -4.77 -10.24 -26.34
CA ASN A 10 -4.41 -11.48 -27.03
C ASN A 10 -4.83 -12.76 -26.27
N GLY A 11 -5.60 -12.63 -25.20
CA GLY A 11 -5.92 -13.73 -24.29
C GLY A 11 -6.46 -14.96 -24.98
N LYS A 12 -7.38 -14.80 -25.96
CA LYS A 12 -7.93 -15.93 -26.73
C LYS A 12 -6.87 -16.71 -27.49
N THR A 13 -5.91 -16.03 -28.10
CA THR A 13 -4.78 -16.64 -28.82
C THR A 13 -3.83 -17.35 -27.86
N LEU A 14 -3.70 -16.84 -26.62
CA LEU A 14 -2.90 -17.41 -25.55
C LEU A 14 -3.61 -18.56 -24.80
N GLY A 15 -4.87 -18.87 -25.14
CA GLY A 15 -5.69 -19.85 -24.40
C GLY A 15 -6.15 -19.34 -23.03
N ILE A 16 -6.18 -18.03 -22.84
CA ILE A 16 -6.59 -17.35 -21.60
C ILE A 16 -7.95 -16.69 -21.83
N ASP A 17 -8.83 -16.75 -20.85
CA ASP A 17 -10.06 -15.96 -20.86
C ASP A 17 -9.75 -14.51 -20.38
N PRO A 18 -9.86 -13.50 -21.25
CA PRO A 18 -9.57 -12.11 -20.85
C PRO A 18 -10.50 -11.57 -19.76
N ALA A 19 -11.71 -12.13 -19.62
CA ALA A 19 -12.64 -11.74 -18.55
C ALA A 19 -12.23 -12.27 -17.17
N ARG A 20 -11.26 -13.17 -17.11
CA ARG A 20 -10.76 -13.82 -15.89
C ARG A 20 -9.29 -13.50 -15.60
N VAL A 21 -8.83 -12.34 -16.04
CA VAL A 21 -7.48 -11.87 -15.76
C VAL A 21 -7.44 -11.13 -14.43
N ALA A 22 -6.58 -11.60 -13.54
CA ALA A 22 -6.28 -10.95 -12.26
C ALA A 22 -4.87 -10.34 -12.29
N ILE A 23 -4.67 -9.30 -11.49
CA ILE A 23 -3.33 -8.78 -11.18
C ILE A 23 -3.07 -8.91 -9.68
N GLY A 24 -1.82 -9.19 -9.31
CA GLY A 24 -1.46 -9.26 -7.89
C GLY A 24 0.02 -9.02 -7.66
N GLY A 25 0.34 -8.61 -6.45
CA GLY A 25 1.71 -8.41 -6.00
C GLY A 25 1.78 -8.09 -4.51
N ASP A 26 2.96 -8.26 -3.96
CA ASP A 26 3.28 -7.99 -2.56
C ASP A 26 4.24 -6.80 -2.43
N SER A 27 4.11 -6.03 -1.35
CA SER A 27 4.98 -4.90 -1.05
C SER A 27 5.00 -3.86 -2.18
N ALA A 28 6.14 -3.58 -2.78
CA ALA A 28 6.27 -2.77 -4.00
C ALA A 28 5.47 -3.37 -5.18
N GLY A 29 5.40 -4.71 -5.29
CA GLY A 29 4.54 -5.39 -6.27
C GLY A 29 3.05 -5.12 -6.02
N GLY A 30 2.64 -5.00 -4.75
CA GLY A 30 1.29 -4.57 -4.37
C GLY A 30 0.97 -3.14 -4.82
N ASN A 31 1.95 -2.24 -4.73
CA ASN A 31 1.87 -0.90 -5.32
C ASN A 31 1.67 -0.96 -6.83
N MET A 32 2.51 -1.74 -7.53
CA MET A 32 2.41 -1.88 -8.99
C MET A 32 1.07 -2.47 -9.42
N ALA A 33 0.55 -3.48 -8.68
CA ALA A 33 -0.77 -4.05 -8.96
C ALA A 33 -1.88 -3.02 -8.82
N ALA A 34 -1.87 -2.23 -7.75
CA ALA A 34 -2.83 -1.16 -7.53
C ALA A 34 -2.72 -0.07 -8.60
N ALA A 35 -1.50 0.40 -8.93
CA ALA A 35 -1.25 1.42 -9.94
C ALA A 35 -1.73 0.99 -11.35
N ILE A 36 -1.48 -0.26 -11.73
CA ILE A 36 -1.98 -0.81 -13.00
C ILE A 36 -3.50 -0.89 -12.99
N SER A 37 -4.09 -1.32 -11.85
CA SER A 37 -5.54 -1.40 -11.71
C SER A 37 -6.23 -0.02 -11.80
N LEU A 38 -5.61 1.06 -11.30
CA LEU A 38 -6.14 2.42 -11.49
C LEU A 38 -6.29 2.78 -12.97
N ARG A 39 -5.40 2.28 -13.84
CA ARG A 39 -5.48 2.53 -15.28
C ARG A 39 -6.43 1.59 -16.02
N LEU A 40 -6.45 0.32 -15.64
CA LEU A 40 -7.22 -0.71 -16.36
C LEU A 40 -8.63 -0.87 -15.81
N GLN A 41 -8.84 -0.52 -14.54
CA GLN A 41 -10.13 -0.58 -13.85
C GLN A 41 -10.85 -1.93 -14.06
N LYS A 42 -12.12 -1.92 -14.42
CA LYS A 42 -12.94 -3.11 -14.64
C LYS A 42 -12.55 -3.99 -15.84
N LYS A 43 -11.47 -3.68 -16.55
CA LYS A 43 -10.88 -4.61 -17.52
C LYS A 43 -10.24 -5.83 -16.83
N LEU A 44 -9.90 -5.70 -15.55
CA LEU A 44 -9.41 -6.78 -14.71
C LEU A 44 -10.57 -7.39 -13.91
N ALA A 45 -10.55 -8.72 -13.74
CA ALA A 45 -11.53 -9.42 -12.92
C ALA A 45 -11.35 -9.12 -11.43
N LEU A 46 -10.10 -9.08 -10.96
CA LEU A 46 -9.74 -8.74 -9.59
C LEU A 46 -8.30 -8.24 -9.46
N GLN A 47 -8.00 -7.57 -8.35
CA GLN A 47 -6.64 -7.30 -7.92
C GLN A 47 -6.36 -7.86 -6.52
N LEU A 48 -5.13 -8.38 -6.33
CA LEU A 48 -4.60 -8.84 -5.05
C LEU A 48 -3.50 -7.87 -4.61
N VAL A 49 -3.76 -7.12 -3.56
CA VAL A 49 -2.89 -6.05 -3.04
C VAL A 49 -2.35 -6.51 -1.69
N LEU A 50 -1.17 -7.13 -1.68
CA LEU A 50 -0.63 -7.85 -0.54
C LEU A 50 0.45 -7.03 0.16
N VAL A 51 0.31 -6.78 1.46
CA VAL A 51 1.23 -5.96 2.28
C VAL A 51 1.77 -4.73 1.52
N PRO A 52 0.91 -3.91 0.91
CA PRO A 52 1.33 -2.92 -0.08
C PRO A 52 1.89 -1.65 0.53
N VAL A 53 2.77 -0.95 -0.22
CA VAL A 53 3.08 0.46 -0.01
C VAL A 53 2.23 1.28 -0.98
N LEU A 54 1.29 2.09 -0.48
CA LEU A 54 0.31 2.78 -1.33
C LEU A 54 0.36 4.30 -1.25
N GLN A 55 1.32 4.84 -0.50
CA GLN A 55 1.53 6.27 -0.40
C GLN A 55 2.97 6.62 0.03
N ILE A 56 3.39 7.81 -0.34
CA ILE A 56 4.69 8.37 0.04
C ILE A 56 4.57 9.73 0.73
N GLN A 57 3.35 10.15 1.07
CA GLN A 57 3.05 11.48 1.62
C GLN A 57 3.29 11.55 3.12
N ASN A 58 3.09 10.43 3.83
CA ASN A 58 3.23 10.36 5.29
C ASN A 58 3.86 9.03 5.71
N TRP A 59 5.12 9.04 6.09
CA TRP A 59 5.83 7.86 6.59
C TRP A 59 5.62 7.61 8.08
N GLN A 60 5.24 8.63 8.85
CA GLN A 60 4.98 8.47 10.29
C GLN A 60 3.56 7.98 10.55
N THR A 61 3.19 6.86 9.92
CA THR A 61 1.95 6.18 10.23
C THR A 61 2.04 5.47 11.58
N ILE A 62 0.90 5.14 12.18
CA ILE A 62 0.86 4.40 13.45
C ILE A 62 1.55 3.06 13.29
N GLY A 63 1.26 2.33 12.20
CA GLY A 63 1.91 1.06 11.89
C GLY A 63 3.42 1.19 11.76
N PHE A 64 3.91 2.24 11.13
CA PHE A 64 5.33 2.53 11.06
C PHE A 64 5.93 2.79 12.46
N MET A 65 5.32 3.67 13.24
CA MET A 65 5.81 4.00 14.58
C MET A 65 5.76 2.80 15.53
N GLU A 66 4.67 2.04 15.54
CA GLU A 66 4.53 0.83 16.35
C GLU A 66 5.61 -0.21 16.00
N ASN A 67 5.84 -0.45 14.72
CA ASN A 67 6.77 -1.49 14.29
C ASN A 67 8.23 -1.05 14.37
N THR A 68 8.54 0.21 14.19
CA THR A 68 9.88 0.75 14.43
C THR A 68 10.28 0.64 15.90
N LEU A 69 9.34 0.85 16.83
CA LEU A 69 9.60 0.71 18.26
C LEU A 69 9.83 -0.75 18.67
N TYR A 70 9.07 -1.70 18.11
CA TYR A 70 9.08 -3.12 18.54
C TYR A 70 10.05 -3.99 17.72
N LEU A 71 10.27 -3.66 16.44
CA LEU A 71 11.04 -4.49 15.51
C LEU A 71 12.41 -3.88 15.15
N ASN A 72 12.98 -3.14 16.05
CA ASN A 72 14.18 -2.31 15.91
C ASN A 72 15.40 -2.93 15.15
N LYS A 73 15.31 -4.17 14.62
CA LYS A 73 16.42 -4.85 13.93
C LYS A 73 16.01 -5.80 12.78
N SER A 74 14.73 -6.03 12.51
CA SER A 74 14.36 -7.14 11.61
C SER A 74 14.09 -6.73 10.16
N ILE A 75 13.53 -5.55 9.93
CA ILE A 75 13.44 -4.91 8.61
C ILE A 75 13.85 -3.49 8.85
N ASN A 76 14.98 -3.11 8.31
CA ASN A 76 15.46 -1.74 8.45
C ASN A 76 14.53 -0.82 7.66
N SER A 77 13.67 -0.10 8.38
CA SER A 77 12.78 0.89 7.77
C SER A 77 13.54 1.93 6.94
N LEU A 78 14.80 2.21 7.31
CA LEU A 78 15.68 3.08 6.54
C LEU A 78 16.03 2.48 5.17
N ASP A 79 16.34 1.17 5.09
CA ASP A 79 16.65 0.51 3.81
C ASP A 79 15.45 0.58 2.86
N SER A 80 14.23 0.39 3.38
CA SER A 80 13.02 0.51 2.58
C SER A 80 12.80 1.93 2.04
N ILE A 81 13.15 2.95 2.81
CA ILE A 81 13.08 4.33 2.36
C ILE A 81 14.22 4.64 1.38
N VAL A 82 15.39 4.02 1.52
CA VAL A 82 16.48 4.12 0.52
C VAL A 82 16.04 3.50 -0.82
N PHE A 83 15.31 2.38 -0.83
CA PHE A 83 14.71 1.87 -2.07
C PHE A 83 13.75 2.87 -2.71
N LEU A 84 12.94 3.56 -1.90
CA LEU A 84 12.08 4.62 -2.40
C LEU A 84 12.87 5.78 -3.00
N THR A 85 13.91 6.28 -2.31
CA THR A 85 14.72 7.38 -2.86
C THR A 85 15.36 6.98 -4.19
N ASN A 86 15.85 5.75 -4.31
CA ASN A 86 16.36 5.21 -5.58
C ASN A 86 15.26 5.16 -6.66
N TYR A 87 14.06 4.71 -6.32
CA TYR A 87 12.92 4.68 -7.24
C TYR A 87 12.54 6.07 -7.74
N LEU A 88 12.62 7.07 -6.86
CA LEU A 88 12.35 8.48 -7.19
C LEU A 88 13.56 9.20 -7.84
N ASN A 89 14.66 8.47 -8.11
CA ASN A 89 15.93 9.04 -8.61
C ASN A 89 16.46 10.18 -7.73
N LEU A 90 16.39 9.97 -6.42
CA LEU A 90 16.89 10.93 -5.41
C LEU A 90 18.17 10.40 -4.77
N PRO A 91 19.08 11.27 -4.35
CA PRO A 91 20.20 10.90 -3.49
C PRO A 91 19.77 10.19 -2.20
N PRO A 92 20.47 9.13 -1.76
CA PRO A 92 20.09 8.35 -0.57
C PRO A 92 19.98 9.15 0.73
N GLU A 93 20.72 10.26 0.85
CA GLU A 93 20.68 11.15 2.01
C GLU A 93 19.29 11.76 2.24
N TYR A 94 18.43 11.82 1.22
CA TYR A 94 17.05 12.26 1.39
C TYR A 94 16.17 11.23 2.12
N ALA A 95 16.62 9.99 2.31
CA ALA A 95 15.88 8.98 3.05
C ALA A 95 15.54 9.47 4.48
N TYR A 96 16.42 10.20 5.13
CA TYR A 96 16.14 10.77 6.45
C TYR A 96 15.02 11.81 6.43
N GLN A 97 14.85 12.54 5.34
CA GLN A 97 13.76 13.53 5.21
C GLN A 97 12.40 12.84 5.13
N PHE A 98 12.33 11.70 4.44
CA PHE A 98 11.12 10.87 4.43
C PHE A 98 10.88 10.26 5.81
N LEU A 99 11.90 9.69 6.45
CA LEU A 99 11.81 9.08 7.77
C LEU A 99 11.26 10.07 8.83
N LEU A 100 11.70 11.32 8.76
CA LEU A 100 11.28 12.41 9.65
C LEU A 100 9.97 13.08 9.22
N ASN A 101 9.37 12.64 8.10
CA ASN A 101 8.20 13.27 7.50
C ASN A 101 8.43 14.75 7.12
N ASN A 102 9.68 15.10 6.80
CA ASN A 102 10.13 16.44 6.47
C ASN A 102 10.42 16.62 4.96
N HIS A 103 9.83 15.79 4.11
CA HIS A 103 10.01 15.81 2.65
C HIS A 103 8.92 16.61 1.92
N THR A 104 7.96 17.17 2.65
CA THR A 104 6.85 17.93 2.10
C THR A 104 6.88 19.39 2.55
N SER A 105 6.21 20.28 1.82
CA SER A 105 6.05 21.67 2.20
C SER A 105 4.95 21.87 3.27
N SER A 106 4.99 22.98 3.99
CA SER A 106 3.93 23.36 4.93
C SER A 106 2.57 23.54 4.25
N SER A 107 2.55 24.03 3.02
CA SER A 107 1.32 24.16 2.23
C SER A 107 0.79 22.80 1.77
N PHE A 108 1.66 21.89 1.33
CA PHE A 108 1.27 20.56 0.93
C PHE A 108 0.66 19.76 2.08
N LYS A 109 1.13 19.97 3.32
CA LYS A 109 0.56 19.34 4.52
C LYS A 109 -0.91 19.70 4.80
N LYS A 110 -1.41 20.77 4.18
CA LYS A 110 -2.82 21.23 4.25
C LYS A 110 -3.61 20.87 2.98
N SER A 111 -3.05 20.07 2.09
CA SER A 111 -3.66 19.74 0.80
C SER A 111 -4.57 18.50 0.89
N LYS A 112 -5.43 18.34 -0.14
CA LYS A 112 -6.26 17.15 -0.33
C LYS A 112 -5.47 15.84 -0.35
N TYR A 113 -4.20 15.88 -0.73
CA TYR A 113 -3.34 14.71 -0.79
C TYR A 113 -3.04 14.16 0.60
N LEU A 114 -2.79 15.04 1.59
CA LEU A 114 -2.64 14.63 2.98
C LEU A 114 -3.97 14.17 3.60
N ASP A 115 -5.10 14.77 3.22
CA ASP A 115 -6.42 14.30 3.65
C ASP A 115 -6.71 12.87 3.16
N SER A 116 -6.19 12.51 1.98
CA SER A 116 -6.34 11.16 1.42
C SER A 116 -5.60 10.08 2.21
N VAL A 117 -4.55 10.46 2.95
CA VAL A 117 -3.74 9.58 3.80
C VAL A 117 -3.90 9.88 5.30
N ASP A 118 -4.95 10.63 5.67
CA ASP A 118 -5.21 10.98 7.07
C ASP A 118 -5.69 9.76 7.85
N GLN A 119 -4.85 9.34 8.81
CA GLN A 119 -5.13 8.19 9.65
C GLN A 119 -6.32 8.40 10.59
N ARG A 120 -6.61 9.63 11.03
CA ARG A 120 -7.81 9.95 11.81
C ARG A 120 -9.07 9.64 11.04
N LYS A 121 -9.03 9.81 9.73
CA LYS A 121 -10.15 9.58 8.83
C LYS A 121 -10.27 8.13 8.38
N TRP A 122 -9.15 7.49 8.05
CA TRP A 122 -9.16 6.23 7.33
C TRP A 122 -8.64 5.02 8.11
N MET A 123 -8.09 5.21 9.32
CA MET A 123 -7.56 4.10 10.12
C MET A 123 -8.53 3.72 11.26
N PRO A 124 -9.23 2.58 11.19
CA PRO A 124 -10.09 2.14 12.28
C PRO A 124 -9.30 1.86 13.57
N ARG A 125 -9.79 2.38 14.68
CA ARG A 125 -9.11 2.29 15.98
C ARG A 125 -8.77 0.85 16.41
N LYS A 126 -9.56 -0.13 15.97
CA LYS A 126 -9.35 -1.56 16.30
C LYS A 126 -8.02 -2.14 15.80
N TYR A 127 -7.37 -1.49 14.82
CA TYR A 127 -6.07 -1.92 14.28
C TYR A 127 -4.89 -1.22 14.96
N VAL A 128 -5.16 -0.30 15.88
CA VAL A 128 -4.13 0.46 16.60
C VAL A 128 -3.82 -0.24 17.92
N ARG A 129 -2.59 -0.67 18.11
CA ARG A 129 -2.12 -1.34 19.34
C ARG A 129 -1.73 -0.34 20.42
N THR A 130 -1.08 0.74 20.04
CA THR A 130 -0.51 1.73 20.97
C THR A 130 -1.44 2.94 21.08
N LYS A 131 -2.17 3.02 22.21
CA LYS A 131 -3.13 4.09 22.46
C LYS A 131 -2.46 5.48 22.43
N GLU A 132 -1.29 5.60 23.02
CA GLU A 132 -0.55 6.86 23.14
C GLU A 132 -0.17 7.42 21.76
N LEU A 133 0.19 6.56 20.80
CA LEU A 133 0.48 7.00 19.43
C LEU A 133 -0.79 7.53 18.75
N TRP A 134 -1.92 6.88 18.98
CA TRP A 134 -3.20 7.36 18.45
C TRP A 134 -3.59 8.71 19.06
N ASP A 135 -3.54 8.82 20.37
CA ASP A 135 -3.99 10.03 21.08
C ASP A 135 -3.12 11.25 20.71
N ASN A 136 -1.83 11.02 20.46
CA ASN A 136 -0.85 12.05 20.09
C ASN A 136 -0.61 12.16 18.59
N LEU A 137 -1.44 11.55 17.76
CA LEU A 137 -1.29 11.61 16.31
C LEU A 137 -1.48 13.05 15.82
N ASP A 138 -0.38 13.72 15.53
CA ASP A 138 -0.37 15.10 15.05
C ASP A 138 0.06 15.14 13.58
N HIS A 139 -0.92 15.27 12.70
CA HIS A 139 -0.69 15.41 11.26
C HIS A 139 -0.31 16.83 10.83
N LYS A 140 -0.32 17.78 11.77
CA LYS A 140 -0.14 19.20 11.52
C LYS A 140 1.18 19.74 12.01
N LYS A 141 2.15 18.87 12.31
CA LYS A 141 3.51 19.35 12.61
C LYS A 141 4.01 20.14 11.41
N ASP A 142 4.11 21.44 11.61
CA ASP A 142 4.41 22.40 10.57
C ASP A 142 5.92 22.57 10.43
N PHE A 143 6.62 21.50 10.10
CA PHE A 143 7.97 21.58 9.59
C PHE A 143 8.02 20.93 8.22
N GLY A 144 8.69 21.59 7.30
CA GLY A 144 8.74 21.15 5.91
C GLY A 144 10.05 21.56 5.26
N ASN A 145 10.37 20.89 4.19
CA ASN A 145 11.52 21.18 3.35
C ASN A 145 11.03 21.63 1.97
N GLU A 146 10.94 22.94 1.78
CA GLU A 146 10.45 23.54 0.54
C GLU A 146 11.35 23.21 -0.66
N GLU A 147 12.66 23.07 -0.46
CA GLU A 147 13.59 22.75 -1.53
C GLU A 147 13.39 21.32 -2.02
N LEU A 148 13.35 20.34 -1.10
CA LEU A 148 13.09 18.95 -1.44
C LEU A 148 11.70 18.78 -2.02
N PHE A 149 10.69 19.43 -1.43
CA PHE A 149 9.32 19.39 -1.93
C PHE A 149 9.24 19.77 -3.42
N ARG A 150 9.87 20.88 -3.83
CA ARG A 150 9.88 21.30 -5.25
C ARG A 150 10.49 20.26 -6.17
N LYS A 151 11.47 19.50 -5.70
CA LYS A 151 12.09 18.42 -6.51
C LYS A 151 11.17 17.23 -6.71
N ILE A 152 10.30 16.93 -5.73
CA ILE A 152 9.49 15.71 -5.70
C ILE A 152 7.98 15.97 -5.78
N GLU A 153 7.54 17.22 -5.93
CA GLU A 153 6.13 17.60 -5.94
C GLU A 153 5.31 16.79 -6.94
N GLY A 154 5.86 16.56 -8.14
CA GLY A 154 5.22 15.73 -9.16
C GLY A 154 4.99 14.30 -8.68
N HIS A 155 5.98 13.69 -8.03
CA HIS A 155 5.86 12.35 -7.47
C HIS A 155 4.86 12.27 -6.31
N LEU A 156 4.83 13.29 -5.45
CA LEU A 156 3.88 13.38 -4.33
C LEU A 156 2.42 13.52 -4.78
N LYS A 157 2.18 13.92 -6.01
CA LYS A 157 0.84 14.10 -6.59
C LYS A 157 0.46 13.02 -7.60
N GLU A 158 1.36 12.04 -7.84
CA GLU A 158 1.17 11.01 -8.85
C GLU A 158 0.48 9.77 -8.28
N PRO A 159 -0.79 9.47 -8.66
CA PRO A 159 -1.52 8.31 -8.16
C PRO A 159 -0.88 6.96 -8.55
N LEU A 160 -0.09 6.91 -9.63
CA LEU A 160 0.61 5.68 -10.00
C LEU A 160 1.81 5.37 -9.10
N ILE A 161 2.30 6.37 -8.35
CA ILE A 161 3.29 6.19 -7.28
C ILE A 161 2.57 5.94 -5.95
N SER A 162 1.48 6.64 -5.72
CA SER A 162 0.71 6.62 -4.47
C SER A 162 -0.77 6.31 -4.73
N PRO A 163 -1.15 5.07 -5.00
CA PRO A 163 -2.54 4.71 -5.32
C PRO A 163 -3.59 5.23 -4.32
N LEU A 164 -3.22 5.38 -3.05
CA LEU A 164 -4.10 5.85 -2.00
C LEU A 164 -4.58 7.31 -2.20
N ILE A 165 -3.86 8.13 -2.98
CA ILE A 165 -4.25 9.52 -3.26
C ILE A 165 -5.07 9.69 -4.54
N ALA A 166 -5.36 8.61 -5.26
CA ALA A 166 -6.22 8.69 -6.44
C ALA A 166 -7.60 9.29 -6.08
N ASP A 167 -8.21 9.97 -7.04
CA ASP A 167 -9.53 10.54 -6.84
C ASP A 167 -10.62 9.48 -6.70
N ASP A 168 -11.76 9.87 -6.16
CA ASP A 168 -12.85 8.97 -5.82
C ASP A 168 -13.48 8.31 -7.06
N GLU A 169 -13.50 9.00 -8.20
CA GLU A 169 -14.00 8.44 -9.47
C GLU A 169 -13.09 7.30 -9.95
N THR A 170 -11.79 7.54 -9.97
CA THR A 170 -10.77 6.53 -10.35
C THR A 170 -10.81 5.33 -9.41
N LEU A 171 -10.86 5.55 -8.10
CA LEU A 171 -10.95 4.49 -7.10
C LEU A 171 -12.27 3.71 -7.21
N GLY A 172 -13.38 4.39 -7.48
CA GLY A 172 -14.71 3.79 -7.66
C GLY A 172 -14.79 2.87 -8.88
N GLY A 173 -13.89 3.03 -9.84
CA GLY A 173 -13.76 2.18 -11.04
C GLY A 173 -12.96 0.90 -10.85
N LEU A 174 -12.35 0.67 -9.69
CA LEU A 174 -11.51 -0.50 -9.44
C LEU A 174 -12.30 -1.82 -9.52
N PRO A 175 -11.66 -2.93 -9.92
CA PRO A 175 -12.26 -4.27 -9.84
C PRO A 175 -12.41 -4.72 -8.39
N PHE A 176 -12.96 -5.92 -8.17
CA PHE A 176 -12.89 -6.56 -6.85
C PHE A 176 -11.47 -6.51 -6.33
N THR A 177 -11.32 -6.03 -5.10
CA THR A 177 -10.01 -5.77 -4.50
C THR A 177 -9.84 -6.60 -3.23
N TYR A 178 -8.94 -7.57 -3.27
CA TYR A 178 -8.48 -8.27 -2.06
C TYR A 178 -7.24 -7.60 -1.52
N ILE A 179 -7.28 -7.20 -0.25
CA ILE A 179 -6.17 -6.54 0.42
C ILE A 179 -5.71 -7.43 1.59
N MET A 180 -4.41 -7.66 1.67
CA MET A 180 -3.81 -8.40 2.76
C MET A 180 -2.85 -7.51 3.54
N THR A 181 -2.97 -7.51 4.87
CA THR A 181 -2.08 -6.75 5.77
C THR A 181 -1.64 -7.60 6.96
N CYS A 182 -0.48 -7.29 7.51
CA CYS A 182 0.10 -7.96 8.66
C CYS A 182 0.24 -6.99 9.85
N GLY A 183 0.07 -7.51 11.08
CA GLY A 183 0.16 -6.67 12.28
C GLY A 183 1.57 -6.12 12.53
N PHE A 184 2.60 -6.95 12.29
CA PHE A 184 4.01 -6.57 12.43
C PHE A 184 4.61 -6.14 11.08
N ASP A 185 3.99 -5.10 10.50
CA ASP A 185 4.40 -4.54 9.22
C ASP A 185 4.37 -3.01 9.30
N PHE A 186 5.48 -2.37 8.94
CA PHE A 186 5.63 -0.92 9.02
C PHE A 186 4.78 -0.14 7.99
N ILE A 187 4.36 -0.80 6.89
CA ILE A 187 3.45 -0.24 5.88
C ILE A 187 2.01 -0.77 6.02
N ARG A 188 1.69 -1.47 7.12
CA ARG A 188 0.37 -2.04 7.43
C ARG A 188 -0.78 -1.08 7.15
N ASP A 189 -0.61 0.17 7.57
CA ASP A 189 -1.71 1.14 7.60
C ASP A 189 -2.15 1.55 6.20
N ASP A 190 -1.25 1.52 5.22
CA ASP A 190 -1.57 1.84 3.82
C ASP A 190 -2.66 0.92 3.27
N GLY A 191 -2.51 -0.40 3.48
CA GLY A 191 -3.51 -1.37 3.05
C GLY A 191 -4.84 -1.23 3.78
N ILE A 192 -4.81 -0.96 5.09
CA ILE A 192 -6.04 -0.76 5.89
C ILE A 192 -6.78 0.51 5.44
N MET A 193 -6.07 1.63 5.29
CA MET A 193 -6.66 2.88 4.83
C MET A 193 -7.23 2.75 3.41
N PHE A 194 -6.53 2.03 2.53
CA PHE A 194 -7.01 1.77 1.17
C PHE A 194 -8.32 0.97 1.17
N HIS A 195 -8.41 -0.10 1.97
CA HIS A 195 -9.65 -0.85 2.14
C HIS A 195 -10.80 0.03 2.62
N GLU A 196 -10.60 0.81 3.69
CA GLU A 196 -11.68 1.66 4.24
C GLU A 196 -12.11 2.73 3.24
N LYS A 197 -11.19 3.28 2.45
CA LYS A 197 -11.51 4.23 1.38
C LYS A 197 -12.33 3.57 0.26
N LEU A 198 -11.91 2.38 -0.22
CA LEU A 198 -12.66 1.63 -1.22
C LEU A 198 -14.06 1.23 -0.73
N LYS A 199 -14.17 0.78 0.52
CA LYS A 199 -15.44 0.48 1.16
C LYS A 199 -16.36 1.69 1.25
N HIS A 200 -15.82 2.87 1.60
CA HIS A 200 -16.58 4.12 1.60
C HIS A 200 -17.14 4.44 0.20
N LEU A 201 -16.38 4.17 -0.84
CA LEU A 201 -16.77 4.33 -2.25
C LEU A 201 -17.64 3.20 -2.79
N LYS A 202 -18.00 2.21 -1.95
CA LYS A 202 -18.82 1.03 -2.31
C LYS A 202 -18.18 0.14 -3.39
N VAL A 203 -16.86 0.14 -3.47
CA VAL A 203 -16.11 -0.84 -4.26
C VAL A 203 -16.15 -2.19 -3.55
N ASP A 204 -16.40 -3.27 -4.30
CA ASP A 204 -16.35 -4.63 -3.74
C ASP A 204 -14.92 -4.95 -3.29
N THR A 205 -14.72 -5.12 -1.99
CA THR A 205 -13.39 -5.27 -1.38
C THR A 205 -13.41 -6.17 -0.16
N GLU A 206 -12.36 -6.95 0.02
CA GLU A 206 -12.14 -7.80 1.19
C GLU A 206 -10.76 -7.51 1.80
N LEU A 207 -10.74 -7.27 3.12
CA LEU A 207 -9.50 -7.11 3.89
C LEU A 207 -9.23 -8.35 4.75
N ALA A 208 -8.11 -9.02 4.51
CA ALA A 208 -7.54 -10.02 5.38
C ALA A 208 -6.40 -9.39 6.20
N HIS A 209 -6.67 -9.14 7.48
CA HIS A 209 -5.66 -8.67 8.42
C HIS A 209 -5.17 -9.80 9.31
N TYR A 210 -3.86 -10.01 9.34
CA TYR A 210 -3.20 -11.04 10.16
C TYR A 210 -2.44 -10.36 11.32
N PRO A 211 -3.04 -10.25 12.52
CA PRO A 211 -2.45 -9.49 13.63
C PRO A 211 -1.06 -9.99 14.06
N GLU A 212 -0.82 -11.30 13.92
CA GLU A 212 0.44 -11.96 14.29
C GLU A 212 1.40 -12.10 13.10
N GLY A 213 0.95 -11.69 11.90
CA GLY A 213 1.77 -11.73 10.69
C GLY A 213 2.80 -10.61 10.65
N PHE A 214 3.84 -10.83 9.88
CA PHE A 214 4.89 -9.85 9.60
C PHE A 214 5.01 -9.61 8.09
N HIS A 215 5.73 -8.57 7.71
CA HIS A 215 5.97 -8.28 6.29
C HIS A 215 6.53 -9.51 5.58
N ASN A 216 5.97 -9.90 4.44
CA ASN A 216 6.35 -11.10 3.68
C ASN A 216 6.11 -12.47 4.36
N ALA A 217 5.29 -12.57 5.40
CA ALA A 217 4.93 -13.84 6.02
C ALA A 217 4.37 -14.86 5.00
N LEU A 218 3.78 -14.39 3.90
CA LEU A 218 3.30 -15.22 2.79
C LEU A 218 4.39 -16.05 2.11
N MET A 219 5.67 -15.70 2.25
CA MET A 219 6.80 -16.42 1.62
C MET A 219 7.17 -17.73 2.34
N PHE A 220 6.55 -18.01 3.49
CA PHE A 220 6.87 -19.17 4.31
C PHE A 220 5.73 -20.22 4.42
N PRO A 221 5.04 -20.60 3.30
CA PRO A 221 3.99 -21.60 3.36
C PRO A 221 4.53 -23.06 3.35
N HIS A 222 5.80 -23.25 3.03
CA HIS A 222 6.46 -24.58 2.90
C HIS A 222 7.96 -24.49 3.14
N GLY A 223 8.63 -25.65 3.12
CA GLY A 223 10.10 -25.74 3.31
C GLY A 223 10.55 -25.70 4.76
N PRO A 224 11.87 -25.57 5.01
CA PRO A 224 12.46 -25.64 6.37
C PRO A 224 11.99 -24.54 7.31
N LEU A 225 11.60 -23.39 6.77
CA LEU A 225 11.10 -22.22 7.51
C LEU A 225 9.58 -22.10 7.42
N LYS A 226 8.86 -23.19 7.17
CA LYS A 226 7.40 -23.19 7.10
C LYS A 226 6.79 -22.57 8.36
N MET A 227 5.83 -21.65 8.16
CA MET A 227 5.06 -21.02 9.21
C MET A 227 3.56 -21.19 8.95
N ASP A 228 2.78 -21.48 9.98
CA ASP A 228 1.34 -21.68 9.85
C ASP A 228 0.63 -20.43 9.32
N ILE A 229 1.13 -19.25 9.68
CA ILE A 229 0.62 -17.97 9.15
C ILE A 229 0.81 -17.89 7.63
N GLY A 230 1.95 -18.32 7.11
CA GLY A 230 2.22 -18.35 5.66
C GLY A 230 1.29 -19.33 4.92
N VAL A 231 1.06 -20.51 5.51
CA VAL A 231 0.10 -21.50 4.97
C VAL A 231 -1.30 -20.91 4.91
N LYS A 232 -1.75 -20.25 6.01
CA LYS A 232 -3.07 -19.62 6.08
C LYS A 232 -3.24 -18.51 5.05
N ILE A 233 -2.25 -17.62 4.92
CA ILE A 233 -2.28 -16.53 3.93
C ILE A 233 -2.45 -17.10 2.52
N VAL A 234 -1.63 -18.08 2.13
CA VAL A 234 -1.70 -18.69 0.81
C VAL A 234 -3.05 -19.39 0.58
N ALA A 235 -3.58 -20.10 1.59
CA ALA A 235 -4.90 -20.72 1.50
C ALA A 235 -6.02 -19.69 1.27
N ASP A 236 -5.97 -18.55 1.95
CA ASP A 236 -6.94 -17.47 1.76
C ASP A 236 -6.82 -16.84 0.36
N ILE A 237 -5.63 -16.61 -0.16
CA ILE A 237 -5.41 -16.14 -1.54
C ILE A 237 -6.00 -17.12 -2.55
N VAL A 238 -5.72 -18.43 -2.39
CA VAL A 238 -6.28 -19.48 -3.27
C VAL A 238 -7.81 -19.49 -3.19
N ARG A 239 -8.40 -19.35 -2.01
CA ARG A 239 -9.85 -19.23 -1.83
C ARG A 239 -10.42 -18.06 -2.63
N ILE A 240 -9.80 -16.90 -2.55
CA ILE A 240 -10.23 -15.70 -3.30
C ILE A 240 -10.16 -15.95 -4.80
N LEU A 241 -9.04 -16.46 -5.30
CA LEU A 241 -8.87 -16.75 -6.73
C LEU A 241 -9.95 -17.73 -7.24
N LYS A 242 -10.21 -18.81 -6.48
CA LYS A 242 -11.25 -19.79 -6.87
C LYS A 242 -12.66 -19.23 -6.87
N ASN A 243 -12.95 -18.26 -6.01
CA ASN A 243 -14.30 -17.72 -5.85
C ASN A 243 -14.58 -16.54 -6.79
N LYS A 244 -13.54 -15.86 -7.26
CA LYS A 244 -13.69 -14.61 -8.02
C LYS A 244 -13.20 -14.70 -9.47
N LEU A 245 -12.46 -15.77 -9.82
CA LEU A 245 -12.09 -16.14 -11.19
C LEU A 245 -12.79 -17.41 -11.63
#